data_3e3611b512841eca16caaf6166982565
#
_entry.id   3e3611b512841eca16caaf6166982565
#
_cell.length_a   1.000
_cell.length_b   1.000
_cell.length_c   1.000
_cell.angle_alpha   90.00
_cell.angle_beta   90.00
_cell.angle_gamma   90.00
#
_symmetry.space_group_name_H-M   'P 1'
#
loop_
_entity.id
_entity.type
_entity.pdbx_description
1 polymer ?
#
loop_
_entity_poly.entity_id
_entity_poly.type
_entity_poly.pdbx_seq_one_letter_code
_entity_poly.pdbx_strand_id
1 'polypeptide(L)'
;MPPAPRAPQAPPAPPAPPNTAPPTASSAAATPAPASYPTHPGAGPPPAFTIQKRRPVGAVDLTPAPGAVPPPPGAYRVPARYGYPETPVETTARLRPVPPRQRWRAPVAAACVVLGLGLIGGAATGAWLTGDSSAEPTRTPYTEGRTVWHSVPVDTLFPRTLKGTGAGPGGTNRTWTRLAVAADSDCSQGLDPLLRTTLRSVGCERMVRATYTDSTRSAVTTVGMVVTEADAAGMQALSTRFAEQKLAARKDLMPRTYAPEGTVAAGFGDRQRASWTVRPLTEIPVVVFAVSGFADARTVAEPQPAGAATQSPATTDVAQAGLGHEAKGIADRVERGLRTTVTDLVEPPA
;
A
#
# COMPACT_ATOMS: atom_id res chain seq x y z
N MET A 1 -54.39 -58.60 11.76
CA MET A 1 -53.21 -58.07 11.05
C MET A 1 -53.67 -56.84 10.27
N PRO A 2 -53.20 -55.65 10.56
CA PRO A 2 -53.51 -54.48 9.77
C PRO A 2 -52.64 -54.42 8.49
N PRO A 3 -53.15 -53.85 7.37
CA PRO A 3 -52.45 -53.84 6.08
C PRO A 3 -51.28 -52.84 6.13
N ALA A 4 -50.24 -53.18 5.37
CA ALA A 4 -48.99 -52.40 5.28
C ALA A 4 -49.19 -51.02 4.62
N PRO A 5 -48.42 -49.98 5.04
CA PRO A 5 -48.53 -48.65 4.43
C PRO A 5 -48.02 -48.64 2.98
N ARG A 6 -48.80 -47.95 2.13
CA ARG A 6 -48.52 -47.75 0.70
C ARG A 6 -47.31 -46.81 0.54
N ALA A 7 -46.33 -47.17 -0.29
CA ALA A 7 -45.20 -46.35 -0.64
C ALA A 7 -45.62 -45.04 -1.36
N PRO A 8 -44.91 -43.94 -1.16
CA PRO A 8 -45.19 -42.68 -1.86
C PRO A 8 -44.95 -42.80 -3.37
N GLN A 9 -45.93 -42.36 -4.17
CA GLN A 9 -45.80 -42.26 -5.63
C GLN A 9 -44.86 -41.11 -5.98
N ALA A 10 -43.94 -41.37 -6.92
CA ALA A 10 -43.05 -40.36 -7.47
C ALA A 10 -43.84 -39.28 -8.25
N PRO A 11 -43.43 -38.00 -8.20
CA PRO A 11 -44.06 -36.93 -8.95
C PRO A 11 -43.93 -37.13 -10.47
N PRO A 12 -44.90 -36.68 -11.30
CA PRO A 12 -44.84 -36.80 -12.75
C PRO A 12 -43.72 -35.97 -13.34
N ALA A 13 -43.06 -36.51 -14.38
CA ALA A 13 -41.99 -35.86 -15.10
C ALA A 13 -42.48 -34.59 -15.82
N PRO A 14 -41.65 -33.51 -15.90
CA PRO A 14 -42.01 -32.28 -16.61
C PRO A 14 -42.15 -32.54 -18.12
N PRO A 15 -43.04 -31.78 -18.82
CA PRO A 15 -43.25 -31.91 -20.27
C PRO A 15 -41.97 -31.53 -21.06
N ALA A 16 -41.69 -32.26 -22.12
CA ALA A 16 -40.57 -32.01 -23.03
C ALA A 16 -40.73 -30.66 -23.75
N PRO A 17 -39.63 -29.96 -24.00
CA PRO A 17 -39.69 -28.68 -24.74
C PRO A 17 -40.09 -28.90 -26.19
N PRO A 18 -40.78 -27.93 -26.85
CA PRO A 18 -41.18 -28.05 -28.26
C PRO A 18 -39.95 -28.11 -29.17
N ASN A 19 -39.96 -29.07 -30.10
CA ASN A 19 -38.97 -29.18 -31.16
C ASN A 19 -39.05 -27.97 -32.11
N THR A 20 -38.12 -27.03 -31.96
CA THR A 20 -37.93 -25.95 -32.94
C THR A 20 -36.98 -26.45 -34.01
N ALA A 21 -37.50 -26.66 -35.20
CA ALA A 21 -36.69 -27.00 -36.37
C ALA A 21 -35.68 -25.90 -36.72
N PRO A 22 -34.48 -26.26 -37.22
CA PRO A 22 -33.49 -25.25 -37.60
C PRO A 22 -33.97 -24.44 -38.81
N PRO A 23 -33.70 -23.12 -38.87
CA PRO A 23 -34.01 -22.31 -40.04
C PRO A 23 -33.12 -22.73 -41.23
N THR A 24 -33.76 -22.98 -42.35
CA THR A 24 -33.16 -23.21 -43.65
C THR A 24 -32.26 -22.02 -44.07
N ALA A 25 -31.04 -22.33 -44.44
CA ALA A 25 -30.10 -21.37 -45.01
C ALA A 25 -30.69 -20.81 -46.33
N SER A 26 -30.90 -19.49 -46.36
CA SER A 26 -31.21 -18.76 -47.57
C SER A 26 -30.01 -17.96 -47.99
N SER A 27 -29.50 -18.34 -49.14
CA SER A 27 -28.78 -17.66 -50.24
C SER A 27 -28.18 -16.25 -50.02
N ALA A 28 -26.89 -16.25 -50.24
CA ALA A 28 -26.07 -15.20 -50.88
C ALA A 28 -26.57 -13.76 -50.83
N ALA A 29 -25.94 -12.96 -50.01
CA ALA A 29 -25.93 -11.51 -50.20
C ALA A 29 -24.49 -11.01 -50.48
N ALA A 30 -24.39 -10.20 -51.53
CA ALA A 30 -23.20 -9.67 -52.15
C ALA A 30 -22.30 -8.89 -51.18
N THR A 31 -21.01 -9.02 -51.38
CA THR A 31 -19.94 -8.20 -50.82
C THR A 31 -20.14 -6.74 -51.22
N PRO A 32 -20.27 -5.76 -50.31
CA PRO A 32 -20.21 -4.36 -50.73
C PRO A 32 -18.75 -3.95 -51.01
N ALA A 33 -18.57 -3.29 -52.14
CA ALA A 33 -17.32 -2.69 -52.57
C ALA A 33 -16.82 -1.61 -51.57
N PRO A 34 -15.50 -1.38 -51.44
CA PRO A 34 -14.99 -0.37 -50.56
C PRO A 34 -15.38 1.03 -51.04
N ALA A 35 -15.95 1.82 -50.11
CA ALA A 35 -16.29 3.22 -50.36
C ALA A 35 -15.02 4.03 -50.62
N SER A 36 -14.99 4.70 -51.77
CA SER A 36 -13.95 5.67 -52.18
C SER A 36 -14.06 6.90 -51.27
N TYR A 37 -13.01 7.19 -50.50
CA TYR A 37 -12.87 8.47 -49.80
C TYR A 37 -12.48 9.57 -50.79
N PRO A 38 -13.05 10.79 -50.69
CA PRO A 38 -12.62 11.90 -51.51
C PRO A 38 -11.21 12.36 -51.13
N THR A 39 -10.32 12.40 -52.08
CA THR A 39 -8.98 13.00 -51.98
C THR A 39 -9.10 14.51 -51.88
N HIS A 40 -8.72 15.10 -50.74
CA HIS A 40 -8.46 16.52 -50.63
C HIS A 40 -7.02 16.82 -51.12
N PRO A 41 -6.80 17.74 -52.02
CA PRO A 41 -5.47 18.21 -52.41
C PRO A 41 -5.01 19.28 -51.41
N GLY A 42 -3.81 19.14 -50.87
CA GLY A 42 -3.04 20.24 -50.28
C GLY A 42 -2.91 20.23 -48.76
N ALA A 43 -2.06 19.36 -48.24
CA ALA A 43 -1.41 19.60 -46.96
C ALA A 43 0.10 19.45 -47.19
N GLY A 44 0.81 20.54 -47.06
CA GLY A 44 2.27 20.56 -47.05
C GLY A 44 2.89 19.78 -45.89
N PRO A 45 4.18 19.46 -45.93
CA PRO A 45 4.81 18.66 -44.91
C PRO A 45 4.74 19.37 -43.53
N PRO A 46 4.51 18.62 -42.46
CA PRO A 46 4.45 19.21 -41.13
C PRO A 46 5.82 19.78 -40.70
N PRO A 47 5.84 20.88 -39.93
CA PRO A 47 7.09 21.46 -39.47
C PRO A 47 7.81 20.46 -38.55
N ALA A 48 9.12 20.34 -38.72
CA ALA A 48 9.99 19.54 -37.92
C ALA A 48 9.92 20.03 -36.46
N PHE A 49 9.39 19.19 -35.57
CA PHE A 49 9.43 19.44 -34.13
C PHE A 49 10.87 19.25 -33.64
N THR A 50 11.52 20.34 -33.31
CA THR A 50 12.79 20.33 -32.59
C THR A 50 12.49 19.83 -31.19
N ILE A 51 13.00 18.65 -30.83
CA ILE A 51 12.94 18.09 -29.47
C ILE A 51 13.81 18.96 -28.60
N GLN A 52 13.18 19.90 -27.90
CA GLN A 52 13.83 20.65 -26.83
C GLN A 52 13.98 19.72 -25.62
N LYS A 53 15.19 19.22 -25.41
CA LYS A 53 15.55 18.46 -24.21
C LYS A 53 15.24 19.32 -22.98
N ARG A 54 14.16 19.02 -22.27
CA ARG A 54 13.89 19.61 -20.95
C ARG A 54 15.00 19.18 -20.00
N ARG A 55 15.74 20.14 -19.49
CA ARG A 55 16.68 19.93 -18.38
C ARG A 55 15.89 19.48 -17.14
N PRO A 56 16.37 18.47 -16.40
CA PRO A 56 15.77 18.12 -15.14
C PRO A 56 15.88 19.28 -14.15
N VAL A 57 14.80 19.61 -13.49
CA VAL A 57 14.74 20.62 -12.43
C VAL A 57 15.58 20.10 -11.26
N GLY A 58 16.66 20.85 -10.91
CA GLY A 58 17.52 20.49 -9.79
C GLY A 58 19.00 20.28 -10.14
N ALA A 59 19.43 20.41 -11.40
CA ALA A 59 20.85 20.39 -11.76
C ALA A 59 21.48 21.77 -11.49
N VAL A 60 22.34 21.86 -10.51
CA VAL A 60 23.21 23.02 -10.27
C VAL A 60 24.27 23.05 -11.37
N ASP A 61 24.31 24.12 -12.16
CA ASP A 61 25.30 24.35 -13.22
C ASP A 61 26.62 24.80 -12.56
N LEU A 62 27.61 23.93 -12.53
CA LEU A 62 28.95 24.22 -12.02
C LEU A 62 29.93 24.71 -13.10
N THR A 63 29.43 25.12 -14.27
CA THR A 63 30.28 25.67 -15.33
C THR A 63 30.68 27.11 -14.98
N PRO A 64 31.96 27.41 -14.83
CA PRO A 64 32.40 28.78 -14.54
C PRO A 64 32.13 29.66 -15.76
N ALA A 65 31.64 30.89 -15.50
CA ALA A 65 31.39 31.88 -16.53
C ALA A 65 32.71 32.25 -17.24
N PRO A 66 32.74 32.39 -18.56
CA PRO A 66 33.93 32.80 -19.28
C PRO A 66 34.24 34.29 -18.95
N GLY A 67 35.36 34.55 -18.25
CA GLY A 67 35.82 35.88 -17.93
C GLY A 67 36.32 36.14 -16.50
N ALA A 68 36.25 35.14 -15.62
CA ALA A 68 36.81 35.27 -14.27
C ALA A 68 38.31 34.91 -14.29
N VAL A 69 39.15 35.93 -14.20
CA VAL A 69 40.59 35.82 -14.00
C VAL A 69 40.83 35.32 -12.58
N PRO A 70 41.59 34.22 -12.34
CA PRO A 70 41.91 33.78 -10.97
C PRO A 70 42.84 34.80 -10.29
N PRO A 71 42.64 35.09 -8.99
CA PRO A 71 43.54 35.94 -8.23
C PRO A 71 44.90 35.25 -8.05
N PRO A 72 46.01 36.07 -8.01
CA PRO A 72 47.35 35.53 -7.89
C PRO A 72 47.55 34.84 -6.52
N PRO A 73 48.38 33.78 -6.44
CA PRO A 73 48.68 33.13 -5.19
C PRO A 73 49.67 33.95 -4.37
N GLY A 74 49.27 34.38 -3.18
CA GLY A 74 50.22 35.01 -2.24
C GLY A 74 49.63 36.16 -1.44
N ALA A 75 48.99 35.86 -0.35
CA ALA A 75 48.94 36.73 0.86
C ALA A 75 48.23 35.97 2.01
N TYR A 76 48.84 34.95 2.54
CA TYR A 76 48.49 34.50 3.90
C TYR A 76 49.20 35.45 4.89
N ARG A 77 48.45 36.40 5.47
CA ARG A 77 48.92 37.16 6.63
C ARG A 77 48.92 36.20 7.83
N VAL A 78 50.13 35.91 8.28
CA VAL A 78 50.39 35.26 9.57
C VAL A 78 50.12 36.31 10.68
N PRO A 79 49.27 36.03 11.69
CA PRO A 79 49.12 36.93 12.84
C PRO A 79 50.41 36.87 13.67
N ALA A 80 50.93 38.09 14.02
CA ALA A 80 52.12 38.28 14.81
C ALA A 80 51.98 37.60 16.18
N ARG A 81 52.97 36.79 16.51
CA ARG A 81 53.18 36.29 17.87
C ARG A 81 53.62 37.46 18.74
N TYR A 82 52.83 37.78 19.74
CA TYR A 82 53.26 38.62 20.84
C TYR A 82 54.28 37.85 21.67
N GLY A 83 55.55 38.31 21.64
CA GLY A 83 56.58 37.85 22.54
C GLY A 83 56.33 38.35 23.93
N TYR A 84 56.35 37.48 24.91
CA TYR A 84 56.42 37.82 26.32
C TYR A 84 57.90 38.11 26.68
N PRO A 85 58.23 39.25 27.37
CA PRO A 85 59.56 39.42 27.91
C PRO A 85 59.69 38.54 29.18
N GLU A 86 60.67 37.67 29.20
CA GLU A 86 61.16 37.02 30.40
C GLU A 86 61.90 38.03 31.26
N THR A 87 61.43 38.30 32.47
CA THR A 87 62.20 38.87 33.53
C THR A 87 62.35 37.88 34.68
N PRO A 88 63.53 37.51 35.07
CA PRO A 88 63.77 36.70 36.26
C PRO A 88 63.68 37.57 37.51
N VAL A 89 62.67 37.28 38.34
CA VAL A 89 62.62 37.80 39.69
C VAL A 89 62.71 36.69 40.68
N GLU A 90 63.90 36.49 41.22
CA GLU A 90 64.03 35.71 42.44
C GLU A 90 63.28 36.44 43.57
N THR A 91 62.28 35.82 44.12
CA THR A 91 61.62 36.26 45.32
C THR A 91 61.58 35.13 46.32
N THR A 92 62.43 35.23 47.33
CA THR A 92 62.46 34.38 48.51
C THR A 92 61.05 34.23 49.09
N ALA A 93 60.52 32.97 49.09
CA ALA A 93 59.25 32.70 49.65
C ALA A 93 59.26 32.76 51.18
N ARG A 94 58.63 33.76 51.73
CA ARG A 94 58.26 33.77 53.16
C ARG A 94 57.22 32.67 53.39
N LEU A 95 57.56 31.76 54.29
CA LEU A 95 56.63 30.73 54.81
C LEU A 95 55.46 31.47 55.51
N ARG A 96 54.27 31.32 54.90
CA ARG A 96 53.04 31.82 55.47
C ARG A 96 52.47 30.71 56.40
N PRO A 97 52.03 31.02 57.62
CA PRO A 97 51.49 30.04 58.53
C PRO A 97 50.20 29.43 57.95
N VAL A 98 50.12 28.13 58.01
CA VAL A 98 48.94 27.34 57.56
C VAL A 98 47.81 27.63 58.55
N PRO A 99 46.63 28.10 58.08
CA PRO A 99 45.48 28.27 58.95
C PRO A 99 44.94 26.92 59.43
N PRO A 100 44.39 26.86 60.64
CA PRO A 100 43.91 25.60 61.21
C PRO A 100 42.79 25.00 60.32
N ARG A 101 42.88 23.71 60.10
CA ARG A 101 41.89 22.91 59.30
C ARG A 101 40.49 23.20 59.81
N GLN A 102 39.70 23.88 58.99
CA GLN A 102 38.31 24.21 59.24
C GLN A 102 37.50 22.91 59.34
N ARG A 103 37.03 22.56 60.52
CA ARG A 103 36.29 21.33 60.85
C ARG A 103 34.97 21.15 60.10
N TRP A 104 34.61 22.11 59.25
CA TRP A 104 33.38 22.13 58.44
C TRP A 104 33.49 21.29 57.15
N ARG A 105 34.66 20.83 56.76
CA ARG A 105 34.85 20.02 55.53
C ARG A 105 34.34 18.57 55.70
N ALA A 106 34.32 18.06 56.91
CA ALA A 106 33.84 16.71 57.20
C ALA A 106 32.32 16.56 56.99
N PRO A 107 31.45 17.46 57.48
CA PRO A 107 30.01 17.32 57.24
C PRO A 107 29.61 17.54 55.77
N VAL A 108 30.34 18.45 55.07
CA VAL A 108 30.08 18.67 53.63
C VAL A 108 30.46 17.44 52.76
N ALA A 109 31.59 16.82 53.09
CA ALA A 109 32.01 15.60 52.40
C ALA A 109 31.03 14.43 52.70
N ALA A 110 30.54 14.30 53.92
CA ALA A 110 29.53 13.31 54.26
C ALA A 110 28.19 13.54 53.53
N ALA A 111 27.75 14.79 53.43
CA ALA A 111 26.53 15.15 52.68
C ALA A 111 26.66 14.83 51.18
N CYS A 112 27.82 15.10 50.57
CA CYS A 112 28.06 14.73 49.14
C CYS A 112 28.07 13.24 48.88
N VAL A 113 28.62 12.44 49.85
CA VAL A 113 28.62 10.98 49.73
C VAL A 113 27.20 10.42 49.86
N VAL A 114 26.39 10.91 50.80
CA VAL A 114 25.00 10.50 50.98
C VAL A 114 24.14 10.87 49.77
N LEU A 115 24.30 12.08 49.21
CA LEU A 115 23.63 12.50 48.02
C LEU A 115 24.08 11.70 46.77
N GLY A 116 25.39 11.39 46.67
CA GLY A 116 25.92 10.58 45.56
C GLY A 116 25.43 9.15 45.62
N LEU A 117 25.40 8.53 46.79
CA LEU A 117 24.87 7.16 47.02
C LEU A 117 23.35 7.15 46.83
N GLY A 118 22.63 8.21 47.21
CA GLY A 118 21.20 8.36 46.99
C GLY A 118 20.83 8.48 45.49
N LEU A 119 21.64 9.21 44.71
CA LEU A 119 21.45 9.33 43.26
C LEU A 119 21.77 8.02 42.54
N ILE A 120 22.83 7.31 42.94
CA ILE A 120 23.17 5.99 42.36
C ILE A 120 22.11 4.95 42.73
N GLY A 121 21.69 4.91 44.02
CA GLY A 121 20.62 4.02 44.47
C GLY A 121 19.27 4.35 43.85
N GLY A 122 18.94 5.65 43.69
CA GLY A 122 17.72 6.09 43.01
C GLY A 122 17.72 5.77 41.52
N ALA A 123 18.86 5.88 40.84
CA ALA A 123 18.97 5.50 39.41
C ALA A 123 18.82 3.97 39.23
N ALA A 124 19.42 3.17 40.11
CA ALA A 124 19.31 1.71 40.04
C ALA A 124 17.87 1.21 40.36
N THR A 125 17.21 1.79 41.36
CA THR A 125 15.81 1.46 41.71
C THR A 125 14.84 2.05 40.69
N GLY A 126 15.14 3.23 40.11
CA GLY A 126 14.35 3.84 39.02
C GLY A 126 14.38 2.99 37.75
N ALA A 127 15.54 2.50 37.36
CA ALA A 127 15.69 1.60 36.21
C ALA A 127 14.93 0.26 36.43
N TRP A 128 14.90 -0.24 37.68
CA TRP A 128 14.18 -1.47 38.01
C TRP A 128 12.66 -1.29 38.08
N LEU A 129 12.18 -0.10 38.46
CA LEU A 129 10.76 0.26 38.53
C LEU A 129 10.17 0.68 37.18
N THR A 130 10.98 1.23 36.26
CA THR A 130 10.55 1.60 34.93
C THR A 130 10.60 0.45 33.93
N GLY A 131 11.08 -0.74 34.35
CA GLY A 131 11.34 -1.85 33.44
C GLY A 131 12.46 -1.50 32.48
N ASP A 132 13.18 -2.48 32.04
CA ASP A 132 14.30 -2.36 31.09
C ASP A 132 13.82 -1.65 29.80
N SER A 133 13.96 -0.31 29.76
CA SER A 133 13.61 0.49 28.58
C SER A 133 14.59 0.24 27.41
N SER A 134 15.50 -0.67 27.58
CA SER A 134 16.43 -1.17 26.57
C SER A 134 16.05 -2.54 26.00
N ALA A 135 14.89 -3.10 26.37
CA ALA A 135 14.32 -4.19 25.59
C ALA A 135 13.99 -3.63 24.19
N GLU A 136 14.71 -4.04 23.16
CA GLU A 136 14.32 -3.78 21.79
C GLU A 136 12.82 -4.07 21.67
N PRO A 137 12.03 -3.16 21.09
CA PRO A 137 10.59 -3.37 20.96
C PRO A 137 10.38 -4.70 20.24
N THR A 138 9.72 -5.64 20.91
CA THR A 138 9.46 -6.96 20.35
C THR A 138 8.73 -6.78 19.03
N ARG A 139 9.39 -7.16 17.93
CA ARG A 139 8.79 -7.13 16.60
C ARG A 139 7.66 -8.14 16.55
N THR A 140 6.48 -7.68 16.27
CA THR A 140 5.29 -8.53 16.12
C THR A 140 4.64 -8.25 14.76
N PRO A 141 3.85 -9.18 14.20
CA PRO A 141 3.12 -8.92 12.97
C PRO A 141 2.23 -7.67 13.04
N TYR A 142 1.76 -7.30 14.24
CA TYR A 142 0.96 -6.10 14.45
C TYR A 142 1.79 -4.81 14.46
N THR A 143 2.99 -4.81 15.06
CA THR A 143 3.89 -3.64 15.05
C THR A 143 4.44 -3.41 13.65
N GLU A 144 4.95 -4.45 12.99
CA GLU A 144 5.48 -4.35 11.63
C GLU A 144 4.38 -4.06 10.60
N GLY A 145 3.20 -4.67 10.76
CA GLY A 145 2.07 -4.44 9.88
C GLY A 145 1.53 -3.01 9.88
N ARG A 146 1.63 -2.29 11.01
CA ARG A 146 1.26 -0.87 11.08
C ARG A 146 2.22 0.03 10.32
N THR A 147 3.49 -0.32 10.28
CA THR A 147 4.54 0.52 9.66
C THR A 147 4.86 0.11 8.22
N VAL A 148 4.38 -1.04 7.76
CA VAL A 148 4.72 -1.64 6.46
C VAL A 148 4.52 -0.69 5.27
N TRP A 149 3.53 0.19 5.33
CA TRP A 149 3.20 1.11 4.24
C TRP A 149 4.30 2.14 3.96
N HIS A 150 5.18 2.43 4.94
CA HIS A 150 6.30 3.37 4.81
C HIS A 150 7.67 2.73 5.06
N SER A 151 7.72 1.54 5.68
CA SER A 151 8.98 0.87 6.03
C SER A 151 9.54 0.01 4.90
N VAL A 152 8.72 -0.34 3.91
CA VAL A 152 9.16 -1.14 2.75
C VAL A 152 8.93 -0.40 1.43
N PRO A 153 9.72 -0.71 0.38
CA PRO A 153 9.51 -0.13 -0.94
C PRO A 153 8.12 -0.45 -1.49
N VAL A 154 7.50 0.52 -2.16
CA VAL A 154 6.17 0.35 -2.78
C VAL A 154 6.12 -0.80 -3.78
N ASP A 155 7.22 -1.09 -4.46
CA ASP A 155 7.33 -2.19 -5.42
C ASP A 155 7.29 -3.58 -4.73
N THR A 156 7.54 -3.64 -3.42
CA THR A 156 7.35 -4.85 -2.60
C THR A 156 5.87 -5.07 -2.28
N LEU A 157 5.16 -4.02 -1.87
CA LEU A 157 3.73 -4.09 -1.54
C LEU A 157 2.86 -4.27 -2.79
N PHE A 158 3.20 -3.54 -3.86
CA PHE A 158 2.51 -3.56 -5.15
C PHE A 158 3.52 -3.81 -6.27
N PRO A 159 3.93 -5.06 -6.54
CA PRO A 159 4.88 -5.36 -7.59
C PRO A 159 4.44 -4.83 -8.97
N ARG A 160 5.39 -4.42 -9.81
CA ARG A 160 5.11 -3.90 -11.17
C ARG A 160 4.37 -4.92 -12.04
N THR A 161 4.64 -6.21 -11.81
CA THR A 161 3.98 -7.31 -12.49
C THR A 161 3.58 -8.37 -11.47
N LEU A 162 2.33 -8.79 -11.52
CA LEU A 162 1.80 -9.89 -10.72
C LEU A 162 1.53 -11.10 -11.63
N LYS A 163 2.10 -12.25 -11.27
CA LYS A 163 1.83 -13.52 -11.94
C LYS A 163 0.73 -14.27 -11.20
N GLY A 164 -0.33 -14.59 -11.90
CA GLY A 164 -1.53 -15.26 -11.39
C GLY A 164 -1.65 -16.68 -11.88
N THR A 165 -0.74 -17.58 -11.51
CA THR A 165 -0.87 -19.00 -11.84
C THR A 165 -2.19 -19.53 -11.32
N GLY A 166 -3.01 -20.12 -12.20
CA GLY A 166 -4.31 -20.66 -11.87
C GLY A 166 -5.38 -19.63 -11.44
N ALA A 167 -5.15 -18.34 -11.62
CA ALA A 167 -6.05 -17.32 -11.07
C ALA A 167 -7.23 -16.94 -11.97
N GLY A 168 -7.19 -17.31 -13.23
CA GLY A 168 -8.26 -17.02 -14.19
C GLY A 168 -9.38 -18.07 -14.21
N PRO A 169 -10.42 -17.81 -15.00
CA PRO A 169 -11.49 -18.77 -15.22
C PRO A 169 -10.94 -20.12 -15.68
N GLY A 170 -11.50 -21.21 -15.15
CA GLY A 170 -11.03 -22.55 -15.45
C GLY A 170 -9.60 -22.87 -15.03
N GLY A 171 -9.03 -22.10 -14.10
CA GLY A 171 -7.64 -22.30 -13.64
C GLY A 171 -6.58 -21.78 -14.62
N THR A 172 -6.94 -20.92 -15.57
CA THR A 172 -5.99 -20.32 -16.50
C THR A 172 -5.04 -19.36 -15.80
N ASN A 173 -3.84 -19.20 -16.33
CA ASN A 173 -2.86 -18.25 -15.80
C ASN A 173 -3.23 -16.80 -16.20
N ARG A 174 -2.96 -15.90 -15.29
CA ARG A 174 -3.12 -14.46 -15.49
C ARG A 174 -1.81 -13.73 -15.26
N THR A 175 -1.66 -12.59 -15.90
CA THR A 175 -0.57 -11.65 -15.64
C THR A 175 -1.16 -10.27 -15.59
N TRP A 176 -0.79 -9.51 -14.55
CA TRP A 176 -1.24 -8.14 -14.37
C TRP A 176 -0.06 -7.20 -14.32
N THR A 177 -0.22 -6.06 -14.97
CA THR A 177 0.78 -4.97 -14.98
C THR A 177 0.23 -3.80 -14.20
N ARG A 178 1.03 -3.28 -13.26
CA ARG A 178 0.67 -2.10 -12.50
C ARG A 178 0.70 -0.86 -13.38
N LEU A 179 -0.39 -0.11 -13.41
CA LEU A 179 -0.51 1.16 -14.11
C LEU A 179 0.04 2.31 -13.28
N ALA A 180 -0.39 2.39 -12.01
CA ALA A 180 0.07 3.42 -11.09
C ALA A 180 -0.18 2.99 -9.62
N VAL A 181 0.51 3.68 -8.73
CA VAL A 181 0.25 3.67 -7.28
C VAL A 181 -0.31 5.04 -6.91
N ALA A 182 -1.40 5.08 -6.17
CA ALA A 182 -1.95 6.31 -5.64
C ALA A 182 -0.98 6.89 -4.60
N ALA A 183 -0.93 8.22 -4.50
CA ALA A 183 -0.34 8.83 -3.31
C ALA A 183 -1.04 8.25 -2.07
N ASP A 184 -0.28 8.02 -1.01
CA ASP A 184 -0.86 7.57 0.24
C ASP A 184 -1.86 8.62 0.76
N SER A 185 -2.92 8.15 1.37
CA SER A 185 -4.00 9.04 1.81
C SER A 185 -4.59 8.58 3.12
N ASP A 186 -5.24 9.49 3.80
CA ASP A 186 -6.21 9.10 4.83
C ASP A 186 -7.37 8.29 4.20
N CYS A 187 -8.14 7.61 5.02
CA CYS A 187 -9.22 6.76 4.53
C CYS A 187 -10.45 7.53 4.04
N SER A 188 -10.48 8.86 4.15
CA SER A 188 -11.64 9.67 3.81
C SER A 188 -11.92 9.69 2.31
N GLN A 189 -10.86 9.68 1.50
CA GLN A 189 -10.97 9.84 0.04
C GLN A 189 -11.09 8.52 -0.72
N GLY A 190 -10.61 7.42 -0.16
CA GLY A 190 -10.51 6.14 -0.88
C GLY A 190 -11.54 5.09 -0.48
N LEU A 191 -12.37 5.35 0.52
CA LEU A 191 -13.44 4.46 0.95
C LEU A 191 -14.80 5.13 0.77
N ASP A 192 -15.78 4.37 0.35
CA ASP A 192 -17.18 4.81 0.41
C ASP A 192 -17.58 5.12 1.86
N PRO A 193 -18.48 6.08 2.10
CA PRO A 193 -18.87 6.50 3.46
C PRO A 193 -19.35 5.34 4.34
N LEU A 194 -20.05 4.36 3.78
CA LEU A 194 -20.56 3.22 4.53
C LEU A 194 -19.46 2.22 4.86
N LEU A 195 -18.54 1.94 3.93
CA LEU A 195 -17.36 1.09 4.20
C LEU A 195 -16.48 1.74 5.28
N ARG A 196 -16.24 3.04 5.18
CA ARG A 196 -15.53 3.80 6.22
C ARG A 196 -16.21 3.70 7.58
N THR A 197 -17.55 3.82 7.62
CA THR A 197 -18.32 3.65 8.86
C THR A 197 -18.20 2.23 9.41
N THR A 198 -18.19 1.23 8.54
CA THR A 198 -18.03 -0.18 8.92
C THR A 198 -16.64 -0.44 9.53
N LEU A 199 -15.59 0.21 9.02
CA LEU A 199 -14.22 0.07 9.52
C LEU A 199 -13.92 1.00 10.73
N ARG A 200 -14.85 1.86 11.15
CA ARG A 200 -14.62 2.81 12.25
C ARG A 200 -14.20 2.12 13.57
N SER A 201 -14.71 0.91 13.84
CA SER A 201 -14.38 0.16 15.06
C SER A 201 -12.93 -0.26 15.16
N VAL A 202 -12.21 -0.35 14.04
CA VAL A 202 -10.80 -0.73 13.98
C VAL A 202 -9.86 0.45 13.72
N GLY A 203 -10.43 1.63 13.49
CA GLY A 203 -9.68 2.81 13.08
C GLY A 203 -9.14 2.70 11.65
N CYS A 204 -8.61 3.78 11.15
CA CYS A 204 -7.89 3.81 9.88
C CYS A 204 -6.71 4.75 9.99
N GLU A 205 -5.54 4.19 10.10
CA GLU A 205 -4.29 4.93 10.18
C GLU A 205 -3.87 5.43 8.80
N ARG A 206 -3.87 4.53 7.80
CA ARG A 206 -3.41 4.84 6.44
C ARG A 206 -4.06 3.94 5.41
N MET A 207 -4.18 4.45 4.19
CA MET A 207 -4.62 3.67 3.04
C MET A 207 -3.65 3.83 1.87
N VAL A 208 -3.22 2.70 1.30
CA VAL A 208 -2.39 2.64 0.09
C VAL A 208 -3.10 1.86 -0.99
N ARG A 209 -2.99 2.30 -2.26
CA ARG A 209 -3.71 1.72 -3.39
C ARG A 209 -2.86 1.68 -4.65
N ALA A 210 -3.07 0.67 -5.47
CA ALA A 210 -2.51 0.58 -6.81
C ALA A 210 -3.57 0.11 -7.81
N THR A 211 -3.45 0.52 -9.06
CA THR A 211 -4.31 0.05 -10.16
C THR A 211 -3.49 -0.77 -11.14
N TYR A 212 -4.05 -1.91 -11.51
CA TYR A 212 -3.48 -2.88 -12.44
C TYR A 212 -4.38 -3.05 -13.65
N THR A 213 -3.80 -3.52 -14.75
CA THR A 213 -4.54 -4.03 -15.92
C THR A 213 -4.06 -5.44 -16.25
N ASP A 214 -4.94 -6.24 -16.86
CA ASP A 214 -4.61 -7.55 -17.40
C ASP A 214 -3.73 -7.43 -18.66
N SER A 215 -3.19 -8.56 -19.14
CA SER A 215 -2.30 -8.60 -20.31
C SER A 215 -2.97 -8.14 -21.60
N THR A 216 -4.29 -8.25 -21.71
CA THR A 216 -5.07 -7.82 -22.86
C THR A 216 -5.55 -6.38 -22.78
N ARG A 217 -5.34 -5.74 -21.61
CA ARG A 217 -5.85 -4.40 -21.29
C ARG A 217 -7.37 -4.27 -21.41
N SER A 218 -8.09 -5.36 -21.19
CA SER A 218 -9.55 -5.42 -21.21
C SER A 218 -10.18 -5.21 -19.85
N ALA A 219 -9.43 -5.46 -18.79
CA ALA A 219 -9.84 -5.28 -17.40
C ALA A 219 -8.89 -4.36 -16.63
N VAL A 220 -9.43 -3.62 -15.70
CA VAL A 220 -8.69 -2.79 -14.75
C VAL A 220 -9.11 -3.13 -13.33
N THR A 221 -8.17 -3.13 -12.40
CA THR A 221 -8.43 -3.48 -11.00
C THR A 221 -7.66 -2.56 -10.08
N THR A 222 -8.36 -1.88 -9.19
CA THR A 222 -7.75 -1.19 -8.05
C THR A 222 -7.67 -2.18 -6.89
N VAL A 223 -6.50 -2.36 -6.34
CA VAL A 223 -6.25 -3.08 -5.09
C VAL A 223 -5.74 -2.11 -4.04
N GLY A 224 -6.12 -2.31 -2.79
CA GLY A 224 -5.66 -1.46 -1.71
C GLY A 224 -5.56 -2.20 -0.38
N MET A 225 -4.89 -1.54 0.54
CA MET A 225 -4.71 -1.94 1.92
C MET A 225 -5.09 -0.77 2.82
N VAL A 226 -5.94 -1.05 3.81
CA VAL A 226 -6.25 -0.14 4.91
C VAL A 226 -5.48 -0.62 6.12
N VAL A 227 -4.49 0.13 6.55
CA VAL A 227 -3.77 -0.10 7.81
C VAL A 227 -4.64 0.42 8.93
N THR A 228 -4.89 -0.41 9.94
CA THR A 228 -5.80 -0.11 11.04
C THR A 228 -5.06 0.13 12.36
N GLU A 229 -5.72 0.82 13.28
CA GLU A 229 -5.22 1.07 14.63
C GLU A 229 -5.52 -0.10 15.60
N ALA A 230 -6.29 -1.09 15.15
CA ALA A 230 -6.77 -2.18 16.00
C ALA A 230 -5.65 -3.15 16.41
N ASP A 231 -5.86 -3.78 17.54
CA ASP A 231 -5.13 -4.96 18.00
C ASP A 231 -5.72 -6.26 17.40
N ALA A 232 -5.15 -7.40 17.79
CA ALA A 232 -5.59 -8.71 17.30
C ALA A 232 -7.06 -9.00 17.65
N ALA A 233 -7.52 -8.60 18.82
CA ALA A 233 -8.91 -8.79 19.25
C ALA A 233 -9.88 -7.96 18.41
N GLY A 234 -9.52 -6.70 18.12
CA GLY A 234 -10.30 -5.82 17.26
C GLY A 234 -10.39 -6.33 15.82
N MET A 235 -9.28 -6.81 15.25
CA MET A 235 -9.28 -7.39 13.89
C MET A 235 -10.06 -8.71 13.83
N GLN A 236 -9.97 -9.55 14.88
CA GLN A 236 -10.78 -10.77 14.98
C GLN A 236 -12.29 -10.44 15.06
N ALA A 237 -12.66 -9.46 15.87
CA ALA A 237 -14.05 -9.01 15.98
C ALA A 237 -14.58 -8.46 14.64
N LEU A 238 -13.74 -7.68 13.91
CA LEU A 238 -14.10 -7.20 12.57
C LEU A 238 -14.30 -8.36 11.59
N SER A 239 -13.38 -9.33 11.57
CA SER A 239 -13.46 -10.50 10.70
C SER A 239 -14.73 -11.32 10.96
N THR A 240 -15.05 -11.56 12.24
CA THR A 240 -16.29 -12.24 12.67
C THR A 240 -17.53 -11.48 12.18
N ARG A 241 -17.57 -10.15 12.37
CA ARG A 241 -18.65 -9.31 11.90
C ARG A 241 -18.81 -9.35 10.38
N PHE A 242 -17.69 -9.35 9.63
CA PHE A 242 -17.72 -9.49 8.17
C PHE A 242 -18.33 -10.82 7.72
N ALA A 243 -18.01 -11.91 8.41
CA ALA A 243 -18.55 -13.24 8.13
C ALA A 243 -20.04 -13.34 8.48
N GLU A 244 -20.43 -12.98 9.70
CA GLU A 244 -21.79 -13.10 10.21
C GLU A 244 -22.80 -12.23 9.44
N GLN A 245 -22.42 -10.97 9.15
CA GLN A 245 -23.26 -10.03 8.44
C GLN A 245 -23.07 -10.05 6.92
N LYS A 246 -22.22 -10.96 6.40
CA LYS A 246 -21.89 -11.09 4.98
C LYS A 246 -21.47 -9.77 4.34
N LEU A 247 -20.72 -8.93 5.09
CA LEU A 247 -20.38 -7.57 4.68
C LEU A 247 -19.56 -7.53 3.39
N ALA A 248 -18.67 -8.50 3.17
CA ALA A 248 -17.88 -8.59 1.94
C ALA A 248 -18.74 -8.79 0.67
N ALA A 249 -19.98 -9.27 0.80
CA ALA A 249 -20.90 -9.46 -0.31
C ALA A 249 -21.83 -8.28 -0.57
N ARG A 250 -21.81 -7.27 0.29
CA ARG A 250 -22.73 -6.13 0.20
C ARG A 250 -22.26 -5.12 -0.86
N LYS A 251 -23.15 -4.83 -1.82
CA LYS A 251 -22.90 -3.87 -2.91
C LYS A 251 -22.62 -2.45 -2.43
N ASP A 252 -23.24 -2.04 -1.35
CA ASP A 252 -23.08 -0.71 -0.73
C ASP A 252 -21.79 -0.55 0.10
N LEU A 253 -21.00 -1.63 0.22
CA LEU A 253 -19.66 -1.64 0.83
C LEU A 253 -18.55 -1.82 -0.22
N MET A 254 -18.85 -1.62 -1.48
CA MET A 254 -17.89 -1.75 -2.57
C MET A 254 -16.80 -0.67 -2.47
N PRO A 255 -15.50 -1.03 -2.51
CA PRO A 255 -14.42 -0.06 -2.42
C PRO A 255 -14.41 0.93 -3.58
N ARG A 256 -13.85 2.12 -3.36
CA ARG A 256 -13.63 3.11 -4.43
C ARG A 256 -12.45 2.74 -5.31
N THR A 257 -12.55 3.12 -6.56
CA THR A 257 -11.49 2.95 -7.55
C THR A 257 -10.39 4.00 -7.40
N TYR A 258 -9.24 3.72 -7.98
CA TYR A 258 -8.21 4.71 -8.29
C TYR A 258 -8.00 4.69 -9.80
N ALA A 259 -8.35 5.80 -10.45
CA ALA A 259 -8.33 5.98 -11.89
C ALA A 259 -7.13 6.87 -12.29
N PRO A 260 -5.92 6.31 -12.56
CA PRO A 260 -4.77 7.10 -12.91
C PRO A 260 -4.93 7.72 -14.32
N GLU A 261 -4.77 9.04 -14.39
CA GLU A 261 -4.85 9.80 -15.64
C GLU A 261 -3.81 9.31 -16.66
N GLY A 262 -4.14 9.42 -17.95
CA GLY A 262 -3.26 9.03 -19.05
C GLY A 262 -3.05 7.51 -19.20
N THR A 263 -3.82 6.69 -18.49
CA THR A 263 -3.79 5.22 -18.58
C THR A 263 -5.11 4.65 -19.08
N VAL A 264 -5.13 3.35 -19.36
CA VAL A 264 -6.38 2.64 -19.71
C VAL A 264 -7.40 2.62 -18.58
N ALA A 265 -7.00 2.97 -17.37
CA ALA A 265 -7.87 3.06 -16.20
C ALA A 265 -8.41 4.48 -15.93
N ALA A 266 -8.14 5.48 -16.80
CA ALA A 266 -8.54 6.85 -16.55
C ALA A 266 -10.07 7.03 -16.39
N GLY A 267 -10.85 6.18 -17.04
CA GLY A 267 -12.32 6.18 -16.92
C GLY A 267 -12.87 5.25 -15.83
N PHE A 268 -12.02 4.64 -14.97
CA PHE A 268 -12.44 3.68 -13.97
C PHE A 268 -13.00 4.37 -12.71
N GLY A 269 -14.23 4.83 -12.80
CA GLY A 269 -14.96 5.49 -11.71
C GLY A 269 -15.92 4.57 -10.97
N ASP A 270 -16.80 5.16 -10.16
CA ASP A 270 -17.74 4.44 -9.30
C ASP A 270 -18.77 3.60 -10.10
N ARG A 271 -19.18 4.07 -11.28
CA ARG A 271 -20.15 3.36 -12.14
C ARG A 271 -19.55 2.19 -12.90
N GLN A 272 -18.22 2.11 -12.98
CA GLN A 272 -17.47 1.10 -13.69
C GLN A 272 -17.09 -0.09 -12.79
N ARG A 273 -17.37 0.00 -11.48
CA ARG A 273 -17.09 -1.06 -10.52
C ARG A 273 -17.97 -2.27 -10.82
N ALA A 274 -17.34 -3.40 -11.13
CA ALA A 274 -18.02 -4.62 -11.57
C ALA A 274 -17.94 -5.76 -10.54
N SER A 275 -16.76 -5.99 -10.00
CA SER A 275 -16.57 -7.04 -9.00
C SER A 275 -15.59 -6.61 -7.91
N TRP A 276 -15.79 -7.06 -6.69
CA TRP A 276 -14.99 -6.63 -5.55
C TRP A 276 -14.77 -7.72 -4.53
N THR A 277 -13.75 -7.54 -3.70
CA THR A 277 -13.52 -8.29 -2.47
C THR A 277 -13.02 -7.33 -1.37
N VAL A 278 -13.40 -7.61 -0.13
CA VAL A 278 -12.90 -6.90 1.07
C VAL A 278 -12.63 -7.95 2.13
N ARG A 279 -11.41 -7.97 2.67
CA ARG A 279 -10.93 -9.00 3.60
C ARG A 279 -10.18 -8.39 4.77
N PRO A 280 -10.74 -8.36 5.98
CA PRO A 280 -9.98 -8.13 7.20
C PRO A 280 -9.00 -9.28 7.43
N LEU A 281 -7.73 -8.95 7.70
CA LEU A 281 -6.72 -9.91 8.10
C LEU A 281 -6.68 -9.98 9.63
N THR A 282 -6.53 -11.17 10.19
CA THR A 282 -6.53 -11.36 11.65
C THR A 282 -5.13 -11.44 12.24
N GLU A 283 -4.12 -11.70 11.40
CA GLU A 283 -2.72 -11.83 11.82
C GLU A 283 -1.94 -10.52 11.70
N ILE A 284 -2.48 -9.57 10.92
CA ILE A 284 -1.87 -8.27 10.61
C ILE A 284 -3.00 -7.22 10.69
N PRO A 285 -2.77 -6.01 11.23
CA PRO A 285 -3.80 -4.98 11.35
C PRO A 285 -4.13 -4.30 10.01
N VAL A 286 -4.49 -5.10 9.02
CA VAL A 286 -4.73 -4.62 7.64
C VAL A 286 -6.03 -5.20 7.10
N VAL A 287 -6.79 -4.37 6.37
CA VAL A 287 -7.90 -4.81 5.54
C VAL A 287 -7.48 -4.71 4.08
N VAL A 288 -7.42 -5.83 3.37
CA VAL A 288 -7.11 -5.88 1.93
C VAL A 288 -8.42 -5.81 1.14
N PHE A 289 -8.44 -4.99 0.11
CA PHE A 289 -9.59 -4.93 -0.80
C PHE A 289 -9.13 -4.88 -2.26
N ALA A 290 -10.00 -5.29 -3.15
CA ALA A 290 -9.84 -5.05 -4.58
C ALA A 290 -11.20 -4.80 -5.23
N VAL A 291 -11.20 -4.00 -6.30
CA VAL A 291 -12.37 -3.78 -7.15
C VAL A 291 -11.93 -3.75 -8.61
N SER A 292 -12.61 -4.52 -9.45
CA SER A 292 -12.33 -4.65 -10.89
C SER A 292 -13.47 -4.09 -11.73
N GLY A 293 -13.15 -3.74 -12.96
CA GLY A 293 -14.09 -3.29 -13.98
C GLY A 293 -13.51 -3.42 -15.38
N PHE A 294 -14.30 -3.04 -16.38
CA PHE A 294 -13.87 -3.02 -17.78
C PHE A 294 -12.98 -1.80 -18.07
N ALA A 295 -11.94 -2.01 -18.85
CA ALA A 295 -11.00 -0.96 -19.22
C ALA A 295 -11.58 0.07 -20.20
N ASP A 296 -12.66 -0.28 -20.91
CA ASP A 296 -13.38 0.65 -21.81
C ASP A 296 -14.32 1.63 -21.09
N ALA A 297 -14.28 1.64 -19.77
CA ALA A 297 -15.08 2.53 -18.92
C ALA A 297 -16.61 2.37 -19.06
N ARG A 298 -17.10 1.23 -19.57
CA ARG A 298 -18.54 0.96 -19.60
C ARG A 298 -19.13 0.90 -18.19
N THR A 299 -20.34 1.41 -18.04
CA THR A 299 -21.09 1.31 -16.80
C THR A 299 -21.54 -0.13 -16.56
N VAL A 300 -21.44 -0.59 -15.30
CA VAL A 300 -21.88 -1.92 -14.87
C VAL A 300 -23.18 -1.77 -14.06
N ALA A 301 -24.28 -2.32 -14.61
CA ALA A 301 -25.61 -2.25 -13.95
C ALA A 301 -25.69 -3.18 -12.73
N GLU A 302 -25.16 -4.38 -12.86
CA GLU A 302 -25.26 -5.44 -11.85
C GLU A 302 -23.88 -5.93 -11.39
N PRO A 303 -23.17 -5.15 -10.55
CA PRO A 303 -21.91 -5.59 -9.98
C PRO A 303 -22.12 -6.76 -9.01
N GLN A 304 -21.14 -7.67 -8.95
CA GLN A 304 -21.16 -8.86 -8.11
C GLN A 304 -19.91 -8.98 -7.23
N PRO A 305 -20.04 -9.47 -5.98
CA PRO A 305 -18.87 -9.79 -5.17
C PRO A 305 -18.03 -10.87 -5.86
N ALA A 306 -16.71 -10.77 -5.79
CA ALA A 306 -15.81 -11.67 -6.49
C ALA A 306 -16.04 -13.15 -6.15
N GLY A 307 -16.44 -13.44 -4.90
CA GLY A 307 -16.80 -14.79 -4.49
C GLY A 307 -17.96 -15.38 -5.28
N ALA A 308 -18.97 -14.58 -5.64
CA ALA A 308 -20.09 -15.00 -6.48
C ALA A 308 -19.70 -15.03 -7.97
N ALA A 309 -18.97 -14.00 -8.43
CA ALA A 309 -18.56 -13.88 -9.83
C ALA A 309 -17.48 -14.90 -10.28
N THR A 310 -16.91 -15.67 -9.35
CA THR A 310 -15.96 -16.76 -9.67
C THR A 310 -16.60 -18.16 -9.63
N GLN A 311 -17.88 -18.25 -9.29
CA GLN A 311 -18.59 -19.55 -9.27
C GLN A 311 -18.95 -20.02 -10.70
N SER A 312 -19.05 -21.33 -10.84
CA SER A 312 -19.49 -21.97 -12.09
C SER A 312 -20.91 -22.53 -11.90
N PRO A 313 -21.80 -22.38 -12.90
CA PRO A 313 -21.58 -21.72 -14.19
C PRO A 313 -21.60 -20.19 -14.09
N ALA A 314 -20.77 -19.53 -14.91
CA ALA A 314 -20.75 -18.06 -15.03
C ALA A 314 -21.98 -17.61 -15.84
N THR A 315 -22.94 -16.95 -15.19
CA THR A 315 -24.24 -16.59 -15.80
C THR A 315 -24.42 -15.10 -16.03
N THR A 316 -23.54 -14.26 -15.49
CA THR A 316 -23.62 -12.81 -15.63
C THR A 316 -22.44 -12.28 -16.45
N ASP A 317 -22.61 -11.11 -17.08
CA ASP A 317 -21.56 -10.46 -17.85
C ASP A 317 -20.26 -10.26 -17.03
N VAL A 318 -20.39 -9.92 -15.76
CA VAL A 318 -19.27 -9.75 -14.83
C VAL A 318 -18.50 -11.06 -14.62
N ALA A 319 -19.23 -12.16 -14.42
CA ALA A 319 -18.65 -13.50 -14.22
C ALA A 319 -18.04 -14.04 -15.52
N GLN A 320 -18.75 -13.92 -16.66
CA GLN A 320 -18.28 -14.37 -17.97
C GLN A 320 -17.04 -13.60 -18.44
N ALA A 321 -16.96 -12.28 -18.15
CA ALA A 321 -15.78 -11.48 -18.42
C ALA A 321 -14.59 -11.78 -17.47
N GLY A 322 -14.81 -12.62 -16.45
CA GLY A 322 -13.77 -13.00 -15.49
C GLY A 322 -13.40 -11.92 -14.49
N LEU A 323 -14.21 -10.85 -14.34
CA LEU A 323 -13.87 -9.72 -13.47
C LEU A 323 -13.80 -10.10 -11.98
N GLY A 324 -14.55 -11.13 -11.55
CA GLY A 324 -14.38 -11.72 -10.22
C GLY A 324 -12.99 -12.33 -10.01
N HIS A 325 -12.46 -12.99 -11.04
CA HIS A 325 -11.10 -13.56 -11.02
C HIS A 325 -10.02 -12.47 -10.99
N GLU A 326 -10.24 -11.33 -11.67
CA GLU A 326 -9.36 -10.17 -11.63
C GLU A 326 -9.26 -9.60 -10.20
N ALA A 327 -10.41 -9.27 -9.59
CA ALA A 327 -10.45 -8.72 -8.24
C ALA A 327 -9.85 -9.70 -7.20
N LYS A 328 -10.32 -10.96 -7.21
CA LYS A 328 -9.83 -11.98 -6.29
C LYS A 328 -8.35 -12.30 -6.51
N GLY A 329 -7.95 -12.50 -7.77
CA GLY A 329 -6.61 -12.93 -8.12
C GLY A 329 -5.54 -11.92 -7.73
N ILE A 330 -5.78 -10.61 -7.94
CA ILE A 330 -4.85 -9.54 -7.54
C ILE A 330 -4.83 -9.42 -6.01
N ALA A 331 -6.01 -9.40 -5.35
CA ALA A 331 -6.08 -9.32 -3.89
C ALA A 331 -5.32 -10.47 -3.22
N ASP A 332 -5.47 -11.71 -3.70
CA ASP A 332 -4.78 -12.89 -3.18
C ASP A 332 -3.25 -12.79 -3.28
N ARG A 333 -2.72 -12.14 -4.33
CA ARG A 333 -1.27 -11.97 -4.52
C ARG A 333 -0.71 -10.87 -3.64
N VAL A 334 -1.40 -9.75 -3.58
CA VAL A 334 -1.02 -8.63 -2.71
C VAL A 334 -1.08 -9.04 -1.24
N GLU A 335 -2.12 -9.75 -0.84
CA GLU A 335 -2.25 -10.29 0.52
C GLU A 335 -1.12 -11.25 0.87
N ARG A 336 -0.81 -12.22 -0.01
CA ARG A 336 0.33 -13.14 0.23
C ARG A 336 1.66 -12.41 0.30
N GLY A 337 1.91 -11.48 -0.63
CA GLY A 337 3.12 -10.64 -0.58
C GLY A 337 3.24 -9.87 0.72
N LEU A 338 2.15 -9.26 1.18
CA LEU A 338 2.11 -8.55 2.46
C LEU A 338 2.43 -9.48 3.64
N ARG A 339 1.81 -10.67 3.70
CA ARG A 339 2.07 -11.66 4.78
C ARG A 339 3.53 -12.08 4.80
N THR A 340 4.10 -12.42 3.64
CA THR A 340 5.53 -12.77 3.53
C THR A 340 6.41 -11.60 3.99
N THR A 341 6.16 -10.39 3.51
CA THR A 341 6.93 -9.20 3.89
C THR A 341 6.90 -8.95 5.39
N VAL A 342 5.72 -9.05 6.02
CA VAL A 342 5.60 -8.84 7.47
C VAL A 342 6.30 -9.98 8.25
N THR A 343 6.21 -11.22 7.79
CA THR A 343 6.94 -12.34 8.40
C THR A 343 8.46 -12.11 8.33
N ASP A 344 8.98 -11.71 7.17
CA ASP A 344 10.40 -11.43 6.97
C ASP A 344 10.90 -10.25 7.83
N LEU A 345 10.03 -9.28 8.15
CA LEU A 345 10.36 -8.17 9.06
C LEU A 345 10.40 -8.59 10.52
N VAL A 346 9.54 -9.55 10.92
CA VAL A 346 9.50 -10.09 12.29
C VAL A 346 10.62 -11.10 12.50
N GLU A 347 10.86 -11.96 11.54
CA GLU A 347 11.89 -13.01 11.56
C GLU A 347 12.81 -12.83 10.34
N PRO A 348 13.81 -11.93 10.40
CA PRO A 348 14.72 -11.74 9.28
C PRO A 348 15.41 -13.06 8.89
N PRO A 349 15.51 -13.37 7.60
CA PRO A 349 16.21 -14.56 7.14
C PRO A 349 17.66 -14.52 7.62
N ALA A 350 18.16 -15.68 8.10
CA ALA A 350 19.52 -15.85 8.63
C ALA A 350 20.59 -15.67 7.54
#